data_2be2c7e07bd507861f38af40c3931ec1
#
_entry.id   2be2c7e07bd507861f38af40c3931ec1
#
_cell.length_a   1.000
_cell.length_b   1.000
_cell.length_c   1.000
_cell.angle_alpha   90.00
_cell.angle_beta   90.00
_cell.angle_gamma   90.00
#
_symmetry.space_group_name_H-M   'P 1'
#
loop_
_entity.id
_entity.type
_entity.pdbx_description
1 polymer ?
#
loop_
_entity_poly.entity_id
_entity_poly.type
_entity_poly.pdbx_seq_one_letter_code
_entity_poly.pdbx_strand_id
1 'polypeptide(L)'
;MANTIFDLFLKTAQKYPKNKALLYKKGHHFESLTYSQLEALVFGFGSGLQSLGVEKGNRVAIISENRPEWVIADLALMAIGAISVPIHKVFSGPQIVKILAKTQPKVVIISDQSVLEKLVNAENFEGLPEHFIICEDVKISAFKDFADKFGGIKISNFKTVVSHQLRKFDVQNSPKDIATILYTSGTGGEPKGVVLTHQNLASNVNAIKSIVKVISSDKFLSILPLSHIFERTVGYYVPLSCGATISYIEDPRQFGTVIKEEKPSIVLGVPRLYEKIYDKIMGEVSKNPLKKALFEVFLWLAETLGEKSAVRKFLESTVFSKIEKGLGGQIRFFVSGAAPLPEEIGRFFKAIGIKILEGYGLTETSPVVSCNTLENINFGTVGKPLPGIDVKIASDGEILVKGASVMAGYYQNEQATKAAFSEDGWFKTGDLGELDKRGYLKIIGRKKDIIVLSTGKKVSPALVEEGLEKNVYISQSLVFGEGKKFTAALIVPEWEEVFGKFGKKSKTELVQDEKLHHFFEKEITDAQEHLAEHEKAKKFIILPHEFSIENGMLTPTLKPRR
;
A
#
# COMPACT_ATOMS: atom_id res chain seq x y z
N MET A 1 22.41 -17.46 -5.11
CA MET A 1 21.57 -16.47 -4.42
C MET A 1 20.39 -17.20 -3.78
N ALA A 2 19.78 -16.68 -2.70
CA ALA A 2 18.53 -17.24 -2.18
C ALA A 2 17.42 -16.93 -3.19
N ASN A 3 16.71 -17.96 -3.61
CA ASN A 3 15.71 -17.87 -4.69
C ASN A 3 14.27 -17.94 -4.16
N THR A 4 14.10 -18.06 -2.82
CA THR A 4 12.80 -18.01 -2.14
C THR A 4 12.84 -17.00 -1.00
N ILE A 5 11.66 -16.47 -0.61
CA ILE A 5 11.56 -15.56 0.53
C ILE A 5 11.95 -16.27 1.83
N PHE A 6 11.56 -17.53 1.97
CA PHE A 6 11.88 -18.29 3.18
C PHE A 6 13.39 -18.52 3.34
N ASP A 7 14.12 -18.78 2.24
CA ASP A 7 15.59 -18.87 2.27
C ASP A 7 16.24 -17.55 2.69
N LEU A 8 15.70 -16.41 2.20
CA LEU A 8 16.16 -15.07 2.62
C LEU A 8 15.97 -14.88 4.12
N PHE A 9 14.81 -15.24 4.64
CA PHE A 9 14.52 -15.17 6.07
C PHE A 9 15.44 -16.07 6.91
N LEU A 10 15.60 -17.34 6.56
CA LEU A 10 16.45 -18.28 7.30
C LEU A 10 17.91 -17.82 7.37
N LYS A 11 18.48 -17.39 6.24
CA LYS A 11 19.84 -16.84 6.20
C LYS A 11 19.99 -15.63 7.12
N THR A 12 18.96 -14.80 7.18
CA THR A 12 18.96 -13.62 8.03
C THR A 12 18.81 -13.97 9.50
N ALA A 13 17.92 -14.92 9.84
CA ALA A 13 17.74 -15.41 11.20
C ALA A 13 19.03 -16.05 11.75
N GLN A 14 19.77 -16.79 10.92
CA GLN A 14 21.07 -17.34 11.28
C GLN A 14 22.13 -16.25 11.49
N LYS A 15 22.11 -15.19 10.66
CA LYS A 15 23.10 -14.10 10.73
C LYS A 15 22.84 -13.14 11.89
N TYR A 16 21.58 -12.86 12.19
CA TYR A 16 21.14 -11.87 13.18
C TYR A 16 20.15 -12.45 14.21
N PRO A 17 20.45 -13.60 14.87
CA PRO A 17 19.47 -14.33 15.69
C PRO A 17 18.89 -13.51 16.85
N LYS A 18 19.70 -12.59 17.41
CA LYS A 18 19.35 -11.75 18.57
C LYS A 18 18.70 -10.41 18.21
N ASN A 19 18.74 -10.00 16.94
CA ASN A 19 18.08 -8.77 16.52
C ASN A 19 16.56 -8.92 16.71
N LYS A 20 15.90 -7.81 17.05
CA LYS A 20 14.43 -7.73 17.03
C LYS A 20 13.96 -7.81 15.59
N ALA A 21 13.13 -8.79 15.27
CA ALA A 21 12.50 -8.91 13.97
C ALA A 21 11.19 -8.13 13.92
N LEU A 22 10.34 -8.34 14.94
CA LEU A 22 9.01 -7.73 15.04
C LEU A 22 8.87 -6.97 16.35
N LEU A 23 8.22 -5.81 16.29
CA LEU A 23 7.73 -5.03 17.43
C LEU A 23 6.23 -4.84 17.27
N TYR A 24 5.49 -5.05 18.33
CA TYR A 24 4.03 -4.93 18.32
C TYR A 24 3.51 -4.51 19.69
N LYS A 25 2.38 -3.83 19.68
CA LYS A 25 1.74 -3.39 20.91
C LYS A 25 0.92 -4.53 21.51
N LYS A 26 0.97 -4.68 22.83
CA LYS A 26 0.10 -5.58 23.59
C LYS A 26 -0.41 -4.84 24.81
N GLY A 27 -1.65 -4.40 24.73
CA GLY A 27 -2.19 -3.44 25.71
C GLY A 27 -1.42 -2.12 25.66
N HIS A 28 -0.79 -1.73 26.76
CA HIS A 28 -0.03 -0.47 26.86
C HIS A 28 1.48 -0.63 26.63
N HIS A 29 1.99 -1.84 26.37
CA HIS A 29 3.42 -2.12 26.24
C HIS A 29 3.76 -2.64 24.85
N PHE A 30 5.00 -2.34 24.40
CA PHE A 30 5.56 -2.96 23.21
C PHE A 30 6.27 -4.26 23.58
N GLU A 31 5.87 -5.35 22.93
CA GLU A 31 6.56 -6.62 22.95
C GLU A 31 7.40 -6.79 21.67
N SER A 32 8.39 -7.68 21.70
CA SER A 32 9.21 -7.94 20.54
C SER A 32 9.50 -9.42 20.38
N LEU A 33 9.63 -9.86 19.12
CA LEU A 33 10.18 -11.15 18.76
C LEU A 33 11.55 -10.95 18.12
N THR A 34 12.54 -11.70 18.59
CA THR A 34 13.84 -11.79 17.91
C THR A 34 13.73 -12.68 16.67
N TYR A 35 14.71 -12.60 15.76
CA TYR A 35 14.75 -13.46 14.58
C TYR A 35 14.76 -14.94 14.95
N SER A 36 15.48 -15.35 16.01
CA SER A 36 15.49 -16.74 16.47
C SER A 36 14.14 -17.18 17.07
N GLN A 37 13.46 -16.30 17.81
CA GLN A 37 12.13 -16.58 18.33
C GLN A 37 11.10 -16.69 17.19
N LEU A 38 11.18 -15.78 16.20
CA LEU A 38 10.31 -15.82 15.03
C LEU A 38 10.54 -17.12 14.24
N GLU A 39 11.80 -17.52 14.00
CA GLU A 39 12.13 -18.80 13.35
C GLU A 39 11.49 -19.99 14.07
N ALA A 40 11.62 -20.05 15.40
CA ALA A 40 11.03 -21.12 16.19
C ALA A 40 9.50 -21.18 16.08
N LEU A 41 8.83 -20.03 16.15
CA LEU A 41 7.38 -19.94 16.00
C LEU A 41 6.91 -20.33 14.58
N VAL A 42 7.67 -19.96 13.56
CA VAL A 42 7.37 -20.32 12.16
C VAL A 42 7.43 -21.83 11.95
N PHE A 43 8.49 -22.49 12.43
CA PHE A 43 8.58 -23.95 12.36
C PHE A 43 7.52 -24.64 13.21
N GLY A 44 7.23 -24.13 14.42
CA GLY A 44 6.18 -24.67 15.29
C GLY A 44 4.79 -24.57 14.64
N PHE A 45 4.46 -23.43 14.06
CA PHE A 45 3.17 -23.23 13.39
C PHE A 45 3.08 -24.04 12.09
N GLY A 46 4.16 -24.14 11.31
CA GLY A 46 4.22 -25.00 10.12
C GLY A 46 3.97 -26.47 10.45
N SER A 47 4.58 -26.99 11.52
CA SER A 47 4.30 -28.36 12.01
C SER A 47 2.85 -28.54 12.44
N GLY A 48 2.29 -27.53 13.11
CA GLY A 48 0.87 -27.51 13.48
C GLY A 48 -0.05 -27.56 12.27
N LEU A 49 0.22 -26.76 11.23
CA LEU A 49 -0.54 -26.79 9.98
C LEU A 49 -0.47 -28.17 9.28
N GLN A 50 0.71 -28.79 9.25
CA GLN A 50 0.86 -30.16 8.71
C GLN A 50 0.05 -31.18 9.51
N SER A 51 -0.03 -31.04 10.84
CA SER A 51 -0.88 -31.89 11.68
C SER A 51 -2.38 -31.71 11.41
N LEU A 52 -2.78 -30.54 10.89
CA LEU A 52 -4.14 -30.25 10.40
C LEU A 52 -4.36 -30.72 8.96
N GLY A 53 -3.41 -31.43 8.35
CA GLY A 53 -3.48 -31.95 7.00
C GLY A 53 -3.18 -30.92 5.92
N VAL A 54 -2.51 -29.80 6.23
CA VAL A 54 -2.04 -28.85 5.23
C VAL A 54 -0.78 -29.40 4.57
N GLU A 55 -0.83 -29.58 3.27
CA GLU A 55 0.25 -30.12 2.44
C GLU A 55 0.73 -29.09 1.42
N LYS A 56 1.87 -29.39 0.78
CA LYS A 56 2.40 -28.59 -0.32
C LYS A 56 1.34 -28.36 -1.40
N GLY A 57 1.19 -27.11 -1.83
CA GLY A 57 0.21 -26.68 -2.84
C GLY A 57 -1.20 -26.46 -2.30
N ASN A 58 -1.51 -26.82 -1.05
CA ASN A 58 -2.78 -26.44 -0.45
C ASN A 58 -2.84 -24.92 -0.25
N ARG A 59 -4.02 -24.33 -0.45
CA ARG A 59 -4.27 -22.92 -0.19
C ARG A 59 -4.67 -22.75 1.27
N VAL A 60 -4.13 -21.68 1.90
CA VAL A 60 -4.52 -21.25 3.25
C VAL A 60 -4.80 -19.75 3.17
N ALA A 61 -6.00 -19.34 3.57
CA ALA A 61 -6.37 -17.94 3.60
C ALA A 61 -5.93 -17.27 4.91
N ILE A 62 -5.52 -16.00 4.82
CA ILE A 62 -5.18 -15.16 5.97
C ILE A 62 -6.05 -13.90 5.90
N ILE A 63 -6.91 -13.69 6.89
CA ILE A 63 -7.84 -12.55 6.99
C ILE A 63 -7.56 -11.83 8.32
N SER A 64 -6.61 -10.91 8.31
CA SER A 64 -6.15 -10.25 9.53
C SER A 64 -5.53 -8.89 9.21
N GLU A 65 -5.54 -8.00 10.19
CA GLU A 65 -4.69 -6.81 10.26
C GLU A 65 -3.22 -7.20 10.46
N ASN A 66 -2.36 -6.17 10.46
CA ASN A 66 -0.92 -6.33 10.70
C ASN A 66 -0.66 -6.77 12.14
N ARG A 67 -0.09 -7.97 12.29
CA ARG A 67 0.24 -8.56 13.59
C ARG A 67 1.28 -9.68 13.44
N PRO A 68 1.98 -10.07 14.51
CA PRO A 68 3.00 -11.13 14.44
C PRO A 68 2.48 -12.45 13.89
N GLU A 69 1.26 -12.85 14.25
CA GLU A 69 0.64 -14.11 13.80
C GLU A 69 0.47 -14.14 12.28
N TRP A 70 0.21 -12.99 11.65
CA TRP A 70 0.16 -12.87 10.19
C TRP A 70 1.50 -13.26 9.56
N VAL A 71 2.60 -12.73 10.09
CA VAL A 71 3.97 -13.01 9.61
C VAL A 71 4.38 -14.46 9.88
N ILE A 72 4.08 -14.96 11.07
CA ILE A 72 4.37 -16.36 11.43
C ILE A 72 3.62 -17.31 10.48
N ALA A 73 2.34 -17.05 10.22
CA ALA A 73 1.54 -17.84 9.30
C ALA A 73 2.10 -17.81 7.88
N ASP A 74 2.39 -16.62 7.34
CA ASP A 74 2.88 -16.44 5.98
C ASP A 74 4.22 -17.16 5.76
N LEU A 75 5.19 -16.99 6.66
CA LEU A 75 6.48 -17.70 6.59
C LEU A 75 6.33 -19.19 6.78
N ALA A 76 5.43 -19.65 7.66
CA ALA A 76 5.17 -21.06 7.87
C ALA A 76 4.59 -21.73 6.61
N LEU A 77 3.63 -21.05 5.94
CA LEU A 77 3.09 -21.53 4.67
C LEU A 77 4.17 -21.65 3.60
N MET A 78 5.04 -20.64 3.51
CA MET A 78 6.19 -20.68 2.61
C MET A 78 7.14 -21.85 2.95
N ALA A 79 7.36 -22.15 4.22
CA ALA A 79 8.24 -23.23 4.66
C ALA A 79 7.73 -24.62 4.28
N ILE A 80 6.41 -24.87 4.43
CA ILE A 80 5.77 -26.15 4.09
C ILE A 80 5.34 -26.26 2.63
N GLY A 81 5.59 -25.21 1.80
CA GLY A 81 5.21 -25.18 0.39
C GLY A 81 3.71 -24.98 0.15
N ALA A 82 2.95 -24.54 1.14
CA ALA A 82 1.55 -24.18 0.99
C ALA A 82 1.39 -22.77 0.38
N ILE A 83 0.24 -22.50 -0.23
CA ILE A 83 -0.03 -21.25 -0.95
C ILE A 83 -0.79 -20.30 -0.02
N SER A 84 -0.20 -19.13 0.24
CA SER A 84 -0.82 -18.07 1.02
C SER A 84 -1.87 -17.32 0.18
N VAL A 85 -3.09 -17.16 0.72
CA VAL A 85 -4.17 -16.36 0.11
C VAL A 85 -4.54 -15.24 1.09
N PRO A 86 -3.82 -14.12 1.08
CA PRO A 86 -4.14 -12.98 1.93
C PRO A 86 -5.39 -12.26 1.43
N ILE A 87 -6.31 -12.00 2.35
CA ILE A 87 -7.57 -11.30 2.08
C ILE A 87 -7.65 -10.08 3.00
N HIS A 88 -8.03 -8.93 2.44
CA HIS A 88 -8.18 -7.72 3.24
C HIS A 88 -9.31 -7.86 4.25
N LYS A 89 -9.04 -7.61 5.53
CA LYS A 89 -10.04 -7.61 6.61
C LYS A 89 -11.19 -6.63 6.37
N VAL A 90 -10.94 -5.55 5.63
CA VAL A 90 -11.96 -4.53 5.29
C VAL A 90 -12.96 -4.99 4.22
N PHE A 91 -12.72 -6.10 3.54
CA PHE A 91 -13.68 -6.65 2.59
C PHE A 91 -15.00 -7.02 3.30
N SER A 92 -16.10 -6.86 2.56
CA SER A 92 -17.41 -7.33 3.02
C SER A 92 -17.49 -8.87 3.04
N GLY A 93 -18.41 -9.42 3.83
CA GLY A 93 -18.63 -10.86 3.89
C GLY A 93 -18.80 -11.51 2.51
N PRO A 94 -19.67 -11.00 1.62
CA PRO A 94 -19.82 -11.54 0.26
C PRO A 94 -18.53 -11.52 -0.57
N GLN A 95 -17.69 -10.49 -0.43
CA GLN A 95 -16.41 -10.43 -1.14
C GLN A 95 -15.43 -11.50 -0.62
N ILE A 96 -15.37 -11.68 0.70
CA ILE A 96 -14.52 -12.71 1.32
C ILE A 96 -14.97 -14.10 0.87
N VAL A 97 -16.29 -14.40 0.97
CA VAL A 97 -16.87 -15.69 0.55
C VAL A 97 -16.57 -16.00 -0.91
N LYS A 98 -16.67 -15.01 -1.80
CA LYS A 98 -16.35 -15.19 -3.22
C LYS A 98 -14.90 -15.60 -3.46
N ILE A 99 -13.97 -15.05 -2.68
CA ILE A 99 -12.54 -15.42 -2.76
C ILE A 99 -12.32 -16.82 -2.17
N LEU A 100 -12.95 -17.14 -1.02
CA LEU A 100 -12.85 -18.46 -0.41
C LEU A 100 -13.42 -19.55 -1.33
N ALA A 101 -14.58 -19.32 -1.95
CA ALA A 101 -15.20 -20.25 -2.90
C ALA A 101 -14.29 -20.52 -4.11
N LYS A 102 -13.63 -19.48 -4.66
CA LYS A 102 -12.69 -19.63 -5.78
C LYS A 102 -11.40 -20.34 -5.40
N THR A 103 -10.86 -20.07 -4.22
CA THR A 103 -9.56 -20.60 -3.80
C THR A 103 -9.65 -21.91 -3.03
N GLN A 104 -10.82 -22.23 -2.47
CA GLN A 104 -11.07 -23.44 -1.67
C GLN A 104 -9.93 -23.73 -0.70
N PRO A 105 -9.66 -22.83 0.27
CA PRO A 105 -8.54 -23.00 1.19
C PRO A 105 -8.82 -24.16 2.15
N LYS A 106 -7.80 -24.94 2.47
CA LYS A 106 -7.86 -26.04 3.46
C LYS A 106 -8.12 -25.48 4.87
N VAL A 107 -7.48 -24.35 5.18
CA VAL A 107 -7.56 -23.64 6.46
C VAL A 107 -7.76 -22.14 6.20
N VAL A 108 -8.51 -21.49 7.08
CA VAL A 108 -8.63 -20.02 7.12
C VAL A 108 -8.13 -19.50 8.46
N ILE A 109 -7.14 -18.63 8.43
CA ILE A 109 -6.59 -17.96 9.60
C ILE A 109 -7.24 -16.57 9.68
N ILE A 110 -7.88 -16.26 10.80
CA ILE A 110 -8.60 -15.01 11.04
C ILE A 110 -8.05 -14.28 12.27
N SER A 111 -8.12 -12.94 12.27
CA SER A 111 -7.68 -12.17 13.43
C SER A 111 -8.55 -12.40 14.67
N ASP A 112 -9.86 -12.26 14.52
CA ASP A 112 -10.82 -12.14 15.60
C ASP A 112 -12.23 -12.57 15.19
N GLN A 113 -13.15 -12.50 16.14
CA GLN A 113 -14.56 -12.86 15.95
C GLN A 113 -15.27 -12.00 14.89
N SER A 114 -14.90 -10.73 14.70
CA SER A 114 -15.59 -9.84 13.76
C SER A 114 -15.52 -10.34 12.30
N VAL A 115 -14.47 -11.09 11.97
CA VAL A 115 -14.35 -11.74 10.64
C VAL A 115 -15.35 -12.88 10.51
N LEU A 116 -15.55 -13.70 11.55
CA LEU A 116 -16.59 -14.75 11.53
C LEU A 116 -17.99 -14.15 11.38
N GLU A 117 -18.29 -13.07 12.09
CA GLU A 117 -19.58 -12.37 12.00
C GLU A 117 -19.85 -11.87 10.57
N LYS A 118 -18.84 -11.32 9.90
CA LYS A 118 -18.97 -10.95 8.47
C LYS A 118 -19.29 -12.15 7.58
N LEU A 119 -18.70 -13.30 7.88
CA LEU A 119 -18.94 -14.53 7.14
C LEU A 119 -20.35 -15.09 7.42
N VAL A 120 -20.81 -15.08 8.67
CA VAL A 120 -22.16 -15.53 9.05
C VAL A 120 -23.27 -14.74 8.34
N ASN A 121 -23.05 -13.43 8.20
CA ASN A 121 -24.01 -12.50 7.59
C ASN A 121 -23.96 -12.49 6.05
N ALA A 122 -23.04 -13.26 5.44
CA ALA A 122 -22.99 -13.41 4.00
C ALA A 122 -23.89 -14.58 3.57
N GLU A 123 -24.75 -14.32 2.59
CA GLU A 123 -25.58 -15.37 1.98
C GLU A 123 -24.73 -16.26 1.07
N ASN A 124 -25.12 -17.55 0.95
CA ASN A 124 -24.51 -18.56 0.06
C ASN A 124 -23.07 -18.98 0.40
N PHE A 125 -22.95 -19.82 1.42
CA PHE A 125 -21.71 -20.45 1.84
C PHE A 125 -21.52 -21.85 1.21
N GLU A 126 -21.17 -21.95 -0.05
CA GLU A 126 -20.63 -23.19 -0.61
C GLU A 126 -19.10 -23.20 -0.54
N GLY A 127 -18.52 -24.30 -0.08
CA GLY A 127 -17.06 -24.50 -0.07
C GLY A 127 -16.29 -23.85 1.08
N LEU A 128 -16.88 -23.80 2.28
CA LEU A 128 -16.15 -23.40 3.48
C LEU A 128 -14.96 -24.34 3.78
N PRO A 129 -13.88 -23.81 4.35
CA PRO A 129 -12.75 -24.61 4.81
C PRO A 129 -13.17 -25.54 5.95
N GLU A 130 -12.49 -26.66 6.08
CA GLU A 130 -12.72 -27.60 7.17
C GLU A 130 -12.29 -27.03 8.54
N HIS A 131 -11.40 -26.04 8.57
CA HIS A 131 -10.78 -25.55 9.79
C HIS A 131 -10.54 -24.03 9.77
N PHE A 132 -10.93 -23.37 10.89
CA PHE A 132 -10.57 -21.98 11.18
C PHE A 132 -9.55 -21.90 12.31
N ILE A 133 -8.57 -20.99 12.18
CA ILE A 133 -7.61 -20.66 13.23
C ILE A 133 -7.78 -19.19 13.59
N ILE A 134 -8.09 -18.91 14.87
CA ILE A 134 -8.29 -17.56 15.39
C ILE A 134 -7.02 -17.10 16.09
N CYS A 135 -6.54 -15.89 15.70
CA CYS A 135 -5.32 -15.31 16.28
C CYS A 135 -5.54 -14.79 17.70
N GLU A 136 -6.71 -14.24 17.99
CA GLU A 136 -7.06 -13.80 19.35
C GLU A 136 -7.18 -15.00 20.31
N ASP A 137 -6.83 -14.73 21.57
CA ASP A 137 -6.94 -15.70 22.66
C ASP A 137 -8.36 -15.71 23.22
N VAL A 138 -9.24 -16.44 22.55
CA VAL A 138 -10.68 -16.51 22.86
C VAL A 138 -11.09 -17.92 23.27
N LYS A 139 -12.16 -18.03 24.06
CA LYS A 139 -12.74 -19.34 24.41
C LYS A 139 -13.44 -19.94 23.17
N ILE A 140 -12.91 -21.04 22.65
CA ILE A 140 -13.45 -21.71 21.45
C ILE A 140 -14.94 -22.10 21.63
N SER A 141 -15.39 -22.38 22.86
CA SER A 141 -16.80 -22.66 23.13
C SER A 141 -17.75 -21.53 22.73
N ALA A 142 -17.28 -20.28 22.64
CA ALA A 142 -18.09 -19.15 22.18
C ALA A 142 -18.46 -19.26 20.69
N PHE A 143 -17.78 -20.13 19.93
CA PHE A 143 -18.01 -20.31 18.49
C PHE A 143 -18.75 -21.61 18.16
N LYS A 144 -19.31 -22.30 19.18
CA LYS A 144 -20.02 -23.56 18.97
C LYS A 144 -21.19 -23.39 18.00
N ASP A 145 -22.02 -22.38 18.20
CA ASP A 145 -23.18 -22.12 17.36
C ASP A 145 -22.77 -21.82 15.90
N PHE A 146 -21.62 -21.14 15.70
CA PHE A 146 -21.05 -20.94 14.38
C PHE A 146 -20.63 -22.26 13.76
N ALA A 147 -19.87 -23.07 14.49
CA ALA A 147 -19.38 -24.36 14.01
C ALA A 147 -20.55 -25.31 13.65
N ASP A 148 -21.58 -25.37 14.48
CA ASP A 148 -22.76 -26.20 14.28
C ASP A 148 -23.60 -25.73 13.06
N LYS A 149 -23.77 -24.40 12.90
CA LYS A 149 -24.48 -23.81 11.76
C LYS A 149 -23.84 -24.15 10.42
N PHE A 150 -22.52 -24.31 10.37
CA PHE A 150 -21.76 -24.57 9.14
C PHE A 150 -21.23 -26.01 9.02
N GLY A 151 -21.95 -26.99 9.57
CA GLY A 151 -21.68 -28.41 9.33
C GLY A 151 -20.51 -28.99 10.12
N GLY A 152 -20.23 -28.46 11.30
CA GLY A 152 -19.19 -28.99 12.20
C GLY A 152 -17.77 -28.53 11.88
N ILE A 153 -17.62 -27.33 11.37
CA ILE A 153 -16.30 -26.70 11.14
C ILE A 153 -15.46 -26.72 12.42
N LYS A 154 -14.19 -27.11 12.29
CA LYS A 154 -13.24 -27.10 13.40
C LYS A 154 -12.67 -25.69 13.61
N ILE A 155 -12.57 -25.26 14.87
CA ILE A 155 -12.01 -23.98 15.24
C ILE A 155 -10.89 -24.19 16.28
N SER A 156 -9.75 -23.57 16.09
CA SER A 156 -8.60 -23.61 17.01
C SER A 156 -8.05 -22.22 17.29
N ASN A 157 -7.44 -22.03 18.45
CA ASN A 157 -6.63 -20.84 18.72
C ASN A 157 -5.26 -20.98 18.05
N PHE A 158 -4.72 -19.87 17.53
CA PHE A 158 -3.40 -19.83 16.91
C PHE A 158 -2.31 -20.43 17.82
N LYS A 159 -2.32 -20.07 19.10
CA LYS A 159 -1.36 -20.58 20.09
C LYS A 159 -1.40 -22.10 20.26
N THR A 160 -2.57 -22.71 20.14
CA THR A 160 -2.70 -24.18 20.28
C THR A 160 -2.23 -24.93 19.05
N VAL A 161 -2.24 -24.26 17.88
CA VAL A 161 -1.72 -24.83 16.63
C VAL A 161 -0.20 -24.78 16.59
N VAL A 162 0.43 -23.81 17.26
CA VAL A 162 1.89 -23.76 17.38
C VAL A 162 2.37 -25.00 18.16
N SER A 163 2.92 -25.98 17.47
CA SER A 163 3.46 -27.20 18.11
C SER A 163 4.62 -26.85 19.03
N HIS A 164 4.56 -27.34 20.27
CA HIS A 164 5.68 -27.26 21.21
C HIS A 164 6.84 -28.17 20.83
N GLN A 165 6.61 -29.14 19.96
CA GLN A 165 7.68 -29.95 19.37
C GLN A 165 8.29 -29.19 18.20
N LEU A 166 9.32 -28.41 18.49
CA LEU A 166 10.13 -27.68 17.51
C LEU A 166 10.90 -28.65 16.59
N ARG A 167 10.20 -29.45 15.83
CA ARG A 167 10.82 -30.24 14.77
C ARG A 167 11.03 -29.34 13.60
N LYS A 168 12.29 -28.99 13.32
CA LYS A 168 12.65 -28.43 12.00
C LYS A 168 12.34 -29.52 10.98
N PHE A 169 11.41 -29.25 10.12
CA PHE A 169 11.11 -30.10 8.95
C PHE A 169 11.90 -29.59 7.75
N ASP A 170 12.06 -30.44 6.76
CA ASP A 170 12.68 -30.04 5.50
C ASP A 170 11.78 -29.06 4.76
N VAL A 171 12.40 -27.94 4.33
CA VAL A 171 11.68 -26.89 3.59
C VAL A 171 11.22 -27.42 2.24
N GLN A 172 9.92 -27.35 1.99
CA GLN A 172 9.26 -27.98 0.85
C GLN A 172 9.13 -27.06 -0.39
N ASN A 173 9.58 -25.81 -0.31
CA ASN A 173 9.40 -24.85 -1.39
C ASN A 173 10.51 -24.89 -2.45
N SER A 174 10.14 -24.54 -3.67
CA SER A 174 11.03 -24.31 -4.80
C SER A 174 10.79 -22.93 -5.40
N PRO A 175 11.76 -22.32 -6.07
CA PRO A 175 11.58 -20.99 -6.70
C PRO A 175 10.38 -20.90 -7.65
N LYS A 176 10.04 -21.96 -8.34
CA LYS A 176 8.93 -22.02 -9.30
C LYS A 176 7.58 -22.34 -8.67
N ASP A 177 7.54 -22.77 -7.40
CA ASP A 177 6.29 -23.04 -6.71
C ASP A 177 5.52 -21.75 -6.49
N ILE A 178 4.18 -21.85 -6.49
CA ILE A 178 3.30 -20.73 -6.19
C ILE A 178 3.44 -20.41 -4.69
N ALA A 179 3.84 -19.18 -4.40
CA ALA A 179 3.95 -18.70 -3.02
C ALA A 179 2.64 -18.09 -2.53
N THR A 180 1.93 -17.39 -3.42
CA THR A 180 0.72 -16.66 -3.01
C THR A 180 -0.22 -16.38 -4.18
N ILE A 181 -1.51 -16.25 -3.85
CA ILE A 181 -2.56 -15.78 -4.76
C ILE A 181 -3.17 -14.52 -4.14
N LEU A 182 -2.99 -13.38 -4.79
CA LEU A 182 -3.45 -12.07 -4.32
C LEU A 182 -4.63 -11.58 -5.16
N TYR A 183 -5.78 -11.37 -4.52
CA TYR A 183 -6.94 -10.84 -5.21
C TYR A 183 -6.90 -9.32 -5.31
N THR A 184 -6.95 -8.81 -6.54
CA THR A 184 -7.01 -7.37 -6.81
C THR A 184 -8.45 -6.98 -7.17
N SER A 185 -8.93 -5.88 -6.58
CA SER A 185 -10.17 -5.24 -7.00
C SER A 185 -9.94 -4.51 -8.32
N GLY A 186 -10.15 -5.19 -9.43
CA GLY A 186 -10.11 -4.52 -10.74
C GLY A 186 -11.15 -3.38 -10.80
N THR A 187 -10.81 -2.27 -11.47
CA THR A 187 -11.63 -1.06 -11.63
C THR A 187 -12.93 -1.26 -12.45
N GLY A 188 -13.47 -2.45 -12.58
CA GLY A 188 -14.70 -2.67 -13.37
C GLY A 188 -15.08 -4.11 -13.59
N GLY A 189 -14.61 -5.04 -12.76
CA GLY A 189 -14.94 -6.45 -12.94
C GLY A 189 -14.78 -7.30 -11.69
N GLU A 190 -15.01 -8.59 -11.82
CA GLU A 190 -14.71 -9.55 -10.76
C GLU A 190 -13.25 -9.50 -10.33
N PRO A 191 -12.95 -9.60 -9.01
CA PRO A 191 -11.58 -9.66 -8.51
C PRO A 191 -10.80 -10.81 -9.19
N LYS A 192 -9.59 -10.50 -9.65
CA LYS A 192 -8.68 -11.47 -10.25
C LYS A 192 -7.62 -11.90 -9.25
N GLY A 193 -7.37 -13.19 -9.13
CA GLY A 193 -6.30 -13.73 -8.29
C GLY A 193 -4.96 -13.71 -9.03
N VAL A 194 -4.06 -12.84 -8.65
CA VAL A 194 -2.70 -12.77 -9.21
C VAL A 194 -1.84 -13.87 -8.60
N VAL A 195 -1.26 -14.72 -9.42
CA VAL A 195 -0.41 -15.84 -9.00
C VAL A 195 1.05 -15.42 -9.00
N LEU A 196 1.67 -15.39 -7.81
CA LEU A 196 3.08 -15.10 -7.65
C LEU A 196 3.85 -16.31 -7.13
N THR A 197 4.96 -16.62 -7.79
CA THR A 197 5.89 -17.66 -7.38
C THR A 197 6.88 -17.13 -6.33
N HIS A 198 7.57 -18.03 -5.63
CA HIS A 198 8.67 -17.64 -4.73
C HIS A 198 9.74 -16.84 -5.47
N GLN A 199 10.06 -17.21 -6.72
CA GLN A 199 11.03 -16.50 -7.54
C GLN A 199 10.57 -15.08 -7.87
N ASN A 200 9.29 -14.88 -8.19
CA ASN A 200 8.77 -13.54 -8.47
C ASN A 200 9.02 -12.59 -7.28
N LEU A 201 8.65 -13.02 -6.08
CA LEU A 201 8.83 -12.23 -4.85
C LEU A 201 10.31 -12.02 -4.53
N ALA A 202 11.11 -13.10 -4.53
CA ALA A 202 12.53 -13.03 -4.15
C ALA A 202 13.35 -12.19 -5.13
N SER A 203 13.06 -12.24 -6.45
CA SER A 203 13.74 -11.41 -7.44
C SER A 203 13.48 -9.92 -7.20
N ASN A 204 12.23 -9.55 -6.86
CA ASN A 204 11.86 -8.17 -6.56
C ASN A 204 12.55 -7.67 -5.28
N VAL A 205 12.52 -8.45 -4.19
CA VAL A 205 13.24 -8.16 -2.95
C VAL A 205 14.73 -7.95 -3.19
N ASN A 206 15.38 -8.84 -3.94
CA ASN A 206 16.81 -8.74 -4.25
C ASN A 206 17.13 -7.50 -5.12
N ALA A 207 16.28 -7.17 -6.10
CA ALA A 207 16.42 -5.99 -6.92
C ALA A 207 16.30 -4.70 -6.10
N ILE A 208 15.32 -4.60 -5.19
CA ILE A 208 15.17 -3.46 -4.28
C ILE A 208 16.41 -3.31 -3.39
N LYS A 209 16.87 -4.39 -2.78
CA LYS A 209 18.07 -4.38 -1.91
C LYS A 209 19.35 -3.95 -2.62
N SER A 210 19.43 -4.14 -3.93
CA SER A 210 20.61 -3.74 -4.71
C SER A 210 20.69 -2.23 -4.95
N ILE A 211 19.56 -1.50 -4.85
CA ILE A 211 19.50 -0.07 -5.11
C ILE A 211 19.12 0.77 -3.87
N VAL A 212 18.43 0.18 -2.89
CA VAL A 212 18.06 0.85 -1.63
C VAL A 212 18.81 0.20 -0.48
N LYS A 213 19.69 0.96 0.16
CA LYS A 213 20.50 0.48 1.29
C LYS A 213 19.67 0.40 2.56
N VAL A 214 19.17 -0.79 2.88
CA VAL A 214 18.58 -1.14 4.18
C VAL A 214 19.62 -1.87 5.02
N ILE A 215 19.75 -1.49 6.29
CA ILE A 215 20.73 -2.06 7.23
C ILE A 215 20.02 -2.73 8.43
N SER A 216 20.72 -3.59 9.13
CA SER A 216 20.15 -4.38 10.23
C SER A 216 19.75 -3.57 11.47
N SER A 217 20.20 -2.30 11.57
CA SER A 217 19.77 -1.36 12.61
C SER A 217 18.55 -0.54 12.21
N ASP A 218 18.05 -0.67 10.97
CA ASP A 218 16.83 0.02 10.55
C ASP A 218 15.60 -0.50 11.27
N LYS A 219 14.66 0.42 11.51
CA LYS A 219 13.34 0.13 12.02
C LYS A 219 12.29 0.65 11.02
N PHE A 220 11.50 -0.25 10.49
CA PHE A 220 10.36 0.05 9.63
C PHE A 220 9.11 0.24 10.45
N LEU A 221 8.32 1.25 10.12
CA LEU A 221 6.98 1.43 10.65
C LEU A 221 5.96 0.93 9.62
N SER A 222 5.30 -0.19 9.92
CA SER A 222 4.32 -0.84 9.06
C SER A 222 2.93 -0.29 9.33
N ILE A 223 2.36 0.40 8.34
CA ILE A 223 1.07 1.10 8.41
C ILE A 223 0.07 0.52 7.40
N LEU A 224 0.58 0.16 6.22
CA LEU A 224 -0.26 -0.37 5.15
C LEU A 224 -0.58 -1.84 5.43
N PRO A 225 -1.71 -2.37 4.94
CA PRO A 225 -2.08 -3.77 5.17
C PRO A 225 -1.07 -4.75 4.57
N LEU A 226 -0.63 -5.76 5.36
CA LEU A 226 0.24 -6.86 4.89
C LEU A 226 -0.41 -7.72 3.79
N SER A 227 -1.72 -7.70 3.69
CA SER A 227 -2.46 -8.30 2.58
C SER A 227 -2.27 -7.57 1.25
N HIS A 228 -1.70 -6.35 1.26
CA HIS A 228 -1.33 -5.63 0.05
C HIS A 228 0.13 -5.89 -0.32
N ILE A 229 0.41 -6.22 -1.59
CA ILE A 229 1.75 -6.65 -2.02
C ILE A 229 2.83 -5.59 -1.80
N PHE A 230 2.51 -4.30 -1.84
CA PHE A 230 3.47 -3.22 -1.60
C PHE A 230 4.01 -3.29 -0.17
N GLU A 231 3.14 -3.32 0.84
CA GLU A 231 3.58 -3.49 2.23
C GLU A 231 4.28 -4.84 2.42
N ARG A 232 3.71 -5.92 1.88
CA ARG A 232 4.24 -7.26 2.03
C ARG A 232 5.66 -7.41 1.47
N THR A 233 5.95 -6.82 0.31
CA THR A 233 7.30 -6.90 -0.28
C THR A 233 8.24 -5.88 0.33
N VAL A 234 7.87 -4.58 0.34
CA VAL A 234 8.78 -3.49 0.71
C VAL A 234 8.81 -3.27 2.22
N GLY A 235 7.67 -3.39 2.91
CA GLY A 235 7.56 -3.17 4.36
C GLY A 235 7.81 -4.41 5.21
N TYR A 236 7.80 -5.61 4.60
CA TYR A 236 7.95 -6.84 5.35
C TYR A 236 9.09 -7.71 4.83
N TYR A 237 9.09 -8.17 3.56
CA TYR A 237 10.15 -9.08 3.08
C TYR A 237 11.51 -8.40 2.97
N VAL A 238 11.56 -7.15 2.52
CA VAL A 238 12.83 -6.39 2.41
C VAL A 238 13.47 -6.22 3.80
N PRO A 239 12.81 -5.63 4.83
CA PRO A 239 13.43 -5.50 6.15
C PRO A 239 13.80 -6.84 6.77
N LEU A 240 12.94 -7.87 6.69
CA LEU A 240 13.27 -9.20 7.21
C LEU A 240 14.51 -9.78 6.55
N SER A 241 14.70 -9.59 5.24
CA SER A 241 15.88 -10.09 4.52
C SER A 241 17.15 -9.31 4.80
N CYS A 242 17.07 -8.17 5.52
CA CYS A 242 18.20 -7.31 5.89
C CYS A 242 18.55 -7.39 7.38
N GLY A 243 17.79 -8.09 8.21
CA GLY A 243 17.98 -8.14 9.66
C GLY A 243 17.42 -6.91 10.40
N ALA A 244 16.61 -6.12 9.74
CA ALA A 244 15.96 -4.92 10.27
C ALA A 244 14.72 -5.28 11.13
N THR A 245 14.24 -4.32 11.91
CA THR A 245 13.06 -4.46 12.76
C THR A 245 11.81 -3.92 12.06
N ILE A 246 10.67 -4.59 12.19
CA ILE A 246 9.36 -4.11 11.74
C ILE A 246 8.51 -3.81 12.98
N SER A 247 8.00 -2.57 13.08
CA SER A 247 7.08 -2.15 14.12
C SER A 247 5.68 -1.96 13.53
N TYR A 248 4.67 -2.59 14.12
CA TYR A 248 3.28 -2.52 13.66
C TYR A 248 2.51 -1.42 14.37
N ILE A 249 1.68 -0.71 13.59
CA ILE A 249 0.65 0.18 14.10
C ILE A 249 -0.69 -0.58 14.06
N GLU A 250 -1.38 -0.64 15.20
CA GLU A 250 -2.72 -1.22 15.27
C GLU A 250 -3.77 -0.32 14.63
N ASP A 251 -3.67 0.98 14.86
CA ASP A 251 -4.58 2.00 14.34
C ASP A 251 -3.80 3.10 13.61
N PRO A 252 -3.94 3.23 12.28
CA PRO A 252 -3.27 4.27 11.50
C PRO A 252 -3.53 5.71 11.99
N ARG A 253 -4.65 5.96 12.69
CA ARG A 253 -4.96 7.27 13.28
C ARG A 253 -3.98 7.67 14.38
N GLN A 254 -3.32 6.71 15.01
CA GLN A 254 -2.30 6.92 16.05
C GLN A 254 -0.90 7.21 15.48
N PHE A 255 -0.74 7.31 14.16
CA PHE A 255 0.55 7.52 13.49
C PHE A 255 1.40 8.62 14.15
N GLY A 256 0.80 9.80 14.43
CA GLY A 256 1.51 10.95 15.02
C GLY A 256 2.06 10.70 16.43
N THR A 257 1.50 9.77 17.19
CA THR A 257 1.98 9.34 18.51
C THR A 257 3.02 8.24 18.36
N VAL A 258 2.69 7.19 17.61
CA VAL A 258 3.54 6.01 17.46
C VAL A 258 4.86 6.33 16.77
N ILE A 259 4.90 7.23 15.78
CA ILE A 259 6.15 7.63 15.12
C ILE A 259 7.16 8.26 16.10
N LYS A 260 6.66 9.00 17.10
CA LYS A 260 7.51 9.61 18.15
C LYS A 260 7.99 8.59 19.18
N GLU A 261 7.14 7.64 19.54
CA GLU A 261 7.46 6.57 20.50
C GLU A 261 8.45 5.58 19.90
N GLU A 262 8.14 5.09 18.70
CA GLU A 262 8.91 4.05 18.03
C GLU A 262 10.15 4.55 17.31
N LYS A 263 10.22 5.84 16.95
CA LYS A 263 11.35 6.46 16.27
C LYS A 263 11.87 5.61 15.09
N PRO A 264 11.02 5.33 14.09
CA PRO A 264 11.43 4.52 12.95
C PRO A 264 12.50 5.24 12.12
N SER A 265 13.30 4.47 11.40
CA SER A 265 14.24 5.02 10.41
C SER A 265 13.64 5.04 8.99
N ILE A 266 12.65 4.19 8.72
CA ILE A 266 12.00 4.07 7.42
C ILE A 266 10.50 3.93 7.63
N VAL A 267 9.71 4.68 6.84
CA VAL A 267 8.25 4.60 6.87
C VAL A 267 7.75 4.44 5.44
N LEU A 268 6.90 3.43 5.24
CA LEU A 268 6.16 3.26 3.99
C LEU A 268 4.80 3.91 4.13
N GLY A 269 4.37 4.60 3.06
CA GLY A 269 3.05 5.21 3.02
C GLY A 269 2.55 5.41 1.60
N VAL A 270 1.29 5.79 1.51
CA VAL A 270 0.69 6.35 0.30
C VAL A 270 0.83 7.88 0.33
N PRO A 271 0.75 8.59 -0.81
CA PRO A 271 0.91 10.04 -0.88
C PRO A 271 0.09 10.80 0.16
N ARG A 272 -1.16 10.42 0.40
CA ARG A 272 -2.05 11.06 1.38
C ARG A 272 -1.48 11.13 2.81
N LEU A 273 -0.62 10.19 3.19
CA LEU A 273 0.06 10.24 4.49
C LEU A 273 1.02 11.44 4.54
N TYR A 274 1.79 11.64 3.49
CA TYR A 274 2.81 12.70 3.40
C TYR A 274 2.17 14.06 3.22
N GLU A 275 1.08 14.15 2.46
CA GLU A 275 0.23 15.35 2.35
C GLU A 275 -0.29 15.77 3.73
N LYS A 276 -0.88 14.87 4.50
CA LYS A 276 -1.35 15.16 5.87
C LYS A 276 -0.23 15.61 6.81
N ILE A 277 0.97 15.05 6.67
CA ILE A 277 2.13 15.50 7.45
C ILE A 277 2.52 16.93 7.02
N TYR A 278 2.58 17.20 5.72
CA TYR A 278 2.85 18.52 5.15
C TYR A 278 1.83 19.55 5.63
N ASP A 279 0.53 19.28 5.48
CA ASP A 279 -0.56 20.17 5.88
C ASP A 279 -0.48 20.52 7.36
N LYS A 280 -0.21 19.51 8.21
CA LYS A 280 -0.03 19.73 9.64
C LYS A 280 1.15 20.64 9.95
N ILE A 281 2.28 20.46 9.27
CA ILE A 281 3.48 21.30 9.44
C ILE A 281 3.16 22.73 9.00
N MET A 282 2.61 22.89 7.79
CA MET A 282 2.29 24.19 7.22
C MET A 282 1.20 24.92 8.03
N GLY A 283 0.20 24.19 8.52
CA GLY A 283 -0.82 24.72 9.42
C GLY A 283 -0.24 25.27 10.71
N GLU A 284 0.72 24.58 11.34
CA GLU A 284 1.40 25.09 12.54
C GLU A 284 2.29 26.31 12.26
N VAL A 285 2.97 26.32 11.11
CA VAL A 285 3.81 27.45 10.69
C VAL A 285 2.95 28.69 10.37
N SER A 286 1.81 28.50 9.72
CA SER A 286 0.91 29.57 9.25
C SER A 286 0.16 30.30 10.37
N LYS A 287 0.14 29.77 11.61
CA LYS A 287 -0.45 30.46 12.77
C LYS A 287 0.21 31.81 13.07
N ASN A 288 1.43 32.04 12.59
CA ASN A 288 2.15 33.30 12.74
C ASN A 288 2.71 33.75 11.39
N PRO A 289 2.23 34.91 10.84
CA PRO A 289 2.65 35.38 9.52
C PRO A 289 4.15 35.59 9.38
N LEU A 290 4.84 36.07 10.43
CA LEU A 290 6.29 36.26 10.39
C LEU A 290 7.04 34.92 10.35
N LYS A 291 6.56 33.90 11.11
CA LYS A 291 7.13 32.56 11.04
C LYS A 291 6.92 31.93 9.67
N LYS A 292 5.77 32.13 9.07
CA LYS A 292 5.46 31.65 7.72
C LYS A 292 6.41 32.23 6.69
N ALA A 293 6.57 33.56 6.65
CA ALA A 293 7.46 34.22 5.71
C ALA A 293 8.93 33.77 5.89
N LEU A 294 9.40 33.67 7.12
CA LEU A 294 10.75 33.15 7.42
C LEU A 294 10.91 31.68 6.98
N PHE A 295 9.90 30.86 7.23
CA PHE A 295 9.95 29.44 6.87
C PHE A 295 9.98 29.24 5.36
N GLU A 296 9.21 30.02 4.60
CA GLU A 296 9.22 30.02 3.13
C GLU A 296 10.59 30.46 2.56
N VAL A 297 11.21 31.47 3.15
CA VAL A 297 12.59 31.86 2.80
C VAL A 297 13.59 30.71 3.10
N PHE A 298 13.43 30.03 4.23
CA PHE A 298 14.32 28.91 4.58
C PHE A 298 14.11 27.71 3.65
N LEU A 299 12.88 27.40 3.26
CA LEU A 299 12.58 26.37 2.26
C LEU A 299 13.23 26.72 0.92
N TRP A 300 13.05 27.94 0.44
CA TRP A 300 13.66 28.40 -0.80
C TRP A 300 15.19 28.31 -0.77
N LEU A 301 15.83 28.72 0.32
CA LEU A 301 17.27 28.57 0.52
C LEU A 301 17.70 27.10 0.51
N ALA A 302 16.97 26.23 1.21
CA ALA A 302 17.28 24.80 1.26
C ALA A 302 17.11 24.10 -0.10
N GLU A 303 16.17 24.54 -0.93
CA GLU A 303 15.98 24.04 -2.31
C GLU A 303 17.08 24.51 -3.26
N THR A 304 17.49 25.76 -3.14
CA THR A 304 18.49 26.35 -4.06
C THR A 304 19.93 26.00 -3.72
N LEU A 305 20.21 25.76 -2.44
CA LEU A 305 21.53 25.40 -1.96
C LEU A 305 21.80 23.88 -2.08
N GLY A 306 22.98 23.52 -2.56
CA GLY A 306 23.39 22.11 -2.64
C GLY A 306 23.43 21.43 -1.26
N GLU A 307 23.21 20.11 -1.22
CA GLU A 307 23.16 19.30 0.02
C GLU A 307 24.44 19.43 0.90
N LYS A 308 25.56 19.81 0.33
CA LYS A 308 26.85 20.03 1.05
C LYS A 308 27.00 21.43 1.63
N SER A 309 26.09 22.37 1.36
CA SER A 309 26.18 23.76 1.84
C SER A 309 26.14 23.82 3.36
N ALA A 310 27.04 24.64 3.95
CA ALA A 310 27.06 24.88 5.39
C ALA A 310 25.77 25.56 5.89
N VAL A 311 25.22 26.49 5.08
CA VAL A 311 23.93 27.17 5.38
C VAL A 311 22.79 26.16 5.44
N ARG A 312 22.71 25.26 4.46
CA ARG A 312 21.68 24.22 4.44
C ARG A 312 21.79 23.30 5.67
N LYS A 313 22.97 22.84 6.02
CA LYS A 313 23.20 22.03 7.23
C LYS A 313 22.81 22.76 8.50
N PHE A 314 23.07 24.07 8.59
CA PHE A 314 22.61 24.90 9.70
C PHE A 314 21.08 24.97 9.78
N LEU A 315 20.38 25.16 8.65
CA LEU A 315 18.93 25.14 8.61
C LEU A 315 18.35 23.78 9.03
N GLU A 316 18.92 22.68 8.54
CA GLU A 316 18.52 21.31 8.92
C GLU A 316 18.69 21.09 10.43
N SER A 317 19.80 21.49 11.02
CA SER A 317 20.09 21.29 12.44
C SER A 317 19.33 22.21 13.40
N THR A 318 18.81 23.34 12.93
CA THR A 318 18.14 24.35 13.77
C THR A 318 16.66 24.47 13.48
N VAL A 319 16.30 24.94 12.28
CA VAL A 319 14.92 25.24 11.90
C VAL A 319 14.11 23.95 11.70
N PHE A 320 14.68 23.00 10.96
CA PHE A 320 13.98 21.77 10.60
C PHE A 320 14.10 20.66 11.67
N SER A 321 15.03 20.79 12.63
CA SER A 321 15.20 19.80 13.70
C SER A 321 13.94 19.57 14.55
N LYS A 322 13.08 20.59 14.69
CA LYS A 322 11.81 20.46 15.40
C LYS A 322 10.82 19.56 14.64
N ILE A 323 10.82 19.67 13.31
CA ILE A 323 9.99 18.82 12.45
C ILE A 323 10.51 17.39 12.50
N GLU A 324 11.82 17.21 12.36
CA GLU A 324 12.48 15.90 12.46
C GLU A 324 12.15 15.22 13.80
N LYS A 325 12.30 15.94 14.93
CA LYS A 325 11.92 15.43 16.26
C LYS A 325 10.42 15.10 16.35
N GLY A 326 9.58 15.87 15.70
CA GLY A 326 8.15 15.61 15.58
C GLY A 326 7.81 14.31 14.85
N LEU A 327 8.72 13.85 13.99
CA LEU A 327 8.67 12.59 13.24
C LEU A 327 9.52 11.47 13.90
N GLY A 328 9.91 11.61 15.16
CA GLY A 328 10.68 10.62 15.91
C GLY A 328 12.18 10.84 15.90
N GLY A 329 12.73 11.73 15.08
CA GLY A 329 14.14 12.16 15.08
C GLY A 329 15.15 11.15 14.53
N GLN A 330 14.70 10.08 13.86
CA GLN A 330 15.59 9.05 13.31
C GLN A 330 15.24 8.65 11.87
N ILE A 331 14.35 9.39 11.20
CA ILE A 331 13.95 9.11 9.82
C ILE A 331 15.15 9.25 8.89
N ARG A 332 15.48 8.19 8.18
CA ARG A 332 16.46 8.18 7.10
C ARG A 332 15.80 8.53 5.76
N PHE A 333 14.66 7.94 5.50
CA PHE A 333 13.85 8.24 4.31
C PHE A 333 12.43 7.68 4.46
N PHE A 334 11.54 8.23 3.65
CA PHE A 334 10.21 7.72 3.42
C PHE A 334 10.14 6.98 2.08
N VAL A 335 9.15 6.09 1.94
CA VAL A 335 8.86 5.39 0.68
C VAL A 335 7.41 5.63 0.31
N SER A 336 7.16 6.19 -0.87
CA SER A 336 5.82 6.46 -1.39
C SER A 336 5.50 5.56 -2.58
N GLY A 337 4.29 5.02 -2.61
CA GLY A 337 3.82 4.18 -3.73
C GLY A 337 2.30 4.06 -3.78
N ALA A 338 1.81 3.25 -4.70
CA ALA A 338 0.40 2.95 -4.98
C ALA A 338 -0.42 4.11 -5.60
N ALA A 339 0.04 5.36 -5.53
CA ALA A 339 -0.53 6.53 -6.20
C ALA A 339 0.58 7.53 -6.51
N PRO A 340 0.37 8.50 -7.42
CA PRO A 340 1.32 9.58 -7.69
C PRO A 340 1.53 10.46 -6.44
N LEU A 341 2.78 10.83 -6.17
CA LEU A 341 3.13 11.80 -5.13
C LEU A 341 3.21 13.19 -5.76
N PRO A 342 2.48 14.20 -5.25
CA PRO A 342 2.64 15.57 -5.71
C PRO A 342 4.10 16.03 -5.61
N GLU A 343 4.64 16.59 -6.69
CA GLU A 343 6.05 16.98 -6.77
C GLU A 343 6.44 17.97 -5.67
N GLU A 344 5.53 18.88 -5.32
CA GLU A 344 5.68 19.86 -4.25
C GLU A 344 5.96 19.18 -2.90
N ILE A 345 5.22 18.12 -2.58
CA ILE A 345 5.41 17.35 -1.34
C ILE A 345 6.79 16.71 -1.31
N GLY A 346 7.22 16.12 -2.42
CA GLY A 346 8.56 15.54 -2.52
C GLY A 346 9.68 16.58 -2.33
N ARG A 347 9.54 17.76 -2.95
CA ARG A 347 10.47 18.89 -2.82
C ARG A 347 10.52 19.43 -1.40
N PHE A 348 9.35 19.64 -0.79
CA PHE A 348 9.24 20.08 0.60
C PHE A 348 10.01 19.15 1.55
N PHE A 349 9.74 17.85 1.52
CA PHE A 349 10.43 16.91 2.41
C PHE A 349 11.95 16.89 2.17
N LYS A 350 12.38 16.96 0.90
CA LYS A 350 13.81 17.06 0.57
C LYS A 350 14.42 18.36 1.12
N ALA A 351 13.70 19.47 1.08
CA ALA A 351 14.17 20.76 1.60
C ALA A 351 14.40 20.70 3.13
N ILE A 352 13.51 20.01 3.86
CA ILE A 352 13.67 19.82 5.32
C ILE A 352 14.62 18.67 5.71
N GLY A 353 15.34 18.08 4.74
CA GLY A 353 16.35 17.03 4.99
C GLY A 353 15.83 15.60 4.98
N ILE A 354 14.54 15.36 4.68
CA ILE A 354 13.94 14.03 4.62
C ILE A 354 13.68 13.65 3.17
N LYS A 355 14.24 12.54 2.70
CA LYS A 355 14.04 12.04 1.33
C LYS A 355 12.80 11.17 1.26
N ILE A 356 11.99 11.33 0.21
CA ILE A 356 10.92 10.40 -0.14
C ILE A 356 11.32 9.67 -1.41
N LEU A 357 11.35 8.35 -1.35
CA LEU A 357 11.59 7.49 -2.51
C LEU A 357 10.25 7.08 -3.10
N GLU A 358 9.94 7.64 -4.26
CA GLU A 358 8.74 7.27 -5.00
C GLU A 358 9.02 6.04 -5.87
N GLY A 359 8.09 5.08 -5.85
CA GLY A 359 8.16 3.87 -6.64
C GLY A 359 6.83 3.54 -7.32
N TYR A 360 6.94 2.79 -8.43
CA TYR A 360 5.81 2.33 -9.23
C TYR A 360 5.82 0.81 -9.33
N GLY A 361 4.62 0.25 -9.36
CA GLY A 361 4.42 -1.16 -9.60
C GLY A 361 2.98 -1.62 -9.39
N LEU A 362 2.76 -2.90 -9.64
CA LEU A 362 1.46 -3.54 -9.59
C LEU A 362 1.58 -4.87 -8.83
N THR A 363 0.44 -5.43 -8.43
CA THR A 363 0.43 -6.77 -7.84
C THR A 363 1.05 -7.79 -8.79
N GLU A 364 0.79 -7.65 -10.08
CA GLU A 364 1.28 -8.49 -11.16
C GLU A 364 2.80 -8.40 -11.38
N THR A 365 3.49 -7.46 -10.72
CA THR A 365 4.96 -7.26 -10.84
C THR A 365 5.72 -7.46 -9.53
N SER A 366 5.08 -7.92 -8.43
CA SER A 366 5.62 -8.38 -7.13
C SER A 366 6.24 -7.36 -6.16
N PRO A 367 5.93 -6.09 -6.02
CA PRO A 367 5.22 -5.24 -6.96
C PRO A 367 6.11 -4.30 -7.77
N VAL A 368 7.34 -3.95 -7.29
CA VAL A 368 8.09 -2.78 -7.73
C VAL A 368 8.69 -2.98 -9.12
N VAL A 369 8.33 -2.10 -10.05
CA VAL A 369 8.89 -2.02 -11.41
C VAL A 369 10.03 -1.01 -11.45
N SER A 370 9.80 0.18 -10.88
CA SER A 370 10.77 1.27 -10.86
C SER A 370 10.74 2.01 -9.52
N CYS A 371 11.85 2.67 -9.18
CA CYS A 371 11.95 3.42 -7.93
C CYS A 371 13.03 4.50 -8.05
N ASN A 372 12.78 5.67 -7.43
CA ASN A 372 13.81 6.64 -7.12
C ASN A 372 14.79 6.08 -6.06
N THR A 373 16.04 6.50 -6.08
CA THR A 373 17.06 6.09 -5.10
C THR A 373 17.50 7.28 -4.24
N LEU A 374 18.16 7.01 -3.12
CA LEU A 374 18.65 8.06 -2.21
C LEU A 374 19.61 9.04 -2.88
N GLU A 375 20.39 8.56 -3.87
CA GLU A 375 21.35 9.34 -4.63
C GLU A 375 20.73 10.08 -5.82
N ASN A 376 19.62 9.55 -6.35
CA ASN A 376 19.02 10.03 -7.60
C ASN A 376 17.49 10.10 -7.47
N ILE A 377 16.98 11.17 -6.88
CA ILE A 377 15.56 11.49 -6.84
C ILE A 377 15.25 12.43 -8.00
N ASN A 378 14.34 12.04 -8.87
CA ASN A 378 13.82 12.88 -9.96
C ASN A 378 12.32 13.06 -9.75
N PHE A 379 11.94 14.21 -9.18
CA PHE A 379 10.54 14.52 -8.87
C PHE A 379 9.66 14.52 -10.11
N GLY A 380 8.41 14.13 -9.95
CA GLY A 380 7.47 13.95 -11.06
C GLY A 380 7.71 12.67 -11.87
N THR A 381 8.65 11.81 -11.41
CA THR A 381 8.90 10.48 -11.98
C THR A 381 8.93 9.42 -10.88
N VAL A 382 8.65 8.19 -11.27
CA VAL A 382 8.73 7.03 -10.36
C VAL A 382 10.08 6.32 -10.42
N GLY A 383 11.14 7.05 -10.78
CA GLY A 383 12.50 6.54 -10.83
C GLY A 383 12.82 5.71 -12.07
N LYS A 384 13.90 4.94 -11.99
CA LYS A 384 14.35 4.04 -13.05
C LYS A 384 13.87 2.61 -12.80
N PRO A 385 13.71 1.79 -13.86
CA PRO A 385 13.44 0.37 -13.71
C PRO A 385 14.45 -0.30 -12.79
N LEU A 386 13.96 -1.24 -11.96
CA LEU A 386 14.82 -2.03 -11.09
C LEU A 386 15.75 -2.94 -11.90
N PRO A 387 16.94 -3.28 -11.38
CA PRO A 387 17.83 -4.25 -12.02
C PRO A 387 17.11 -5.58 -12.30
N GLY A 388 17.20 -6.05 -13.55
CA GLY A 388 16.55 -7.29 -14.00
C GLY A 388 15.06 -7.13 -14.37
N ILE A 389 14.58 -5.89 -14.44
CA ILE A 389 13.26 -5.57 -14.98
C ILE A 389 13.42 -4.67 -16.21
N ASP A 390 12.92 -5.12 -17.33
CA ASP A 390 12.88 -4.38 -18.56
C ASP A 390 11.54 -3.64 -18.69
N VAL A 391 11.60 -2.38 -19.11
CA VAL A 391 10.43 -1.53 -19.35
C VAL A 391 10.52 -0.96 -20.76
N LYS A 392 9.44 -1.02 -21.52
CA LYS A 392 9.29 -0.32 -22.79
C LYS A 392 7.93 0.36 -22.87
N ILE A 393 7.83 1.40 -23.68
CA ILE A 393 6.57 2.08 -23.98
C ILE A 393 6.08 1.61 -25.34
N ALA A 394 4.85 1.09 -25.39
CA ALA A 394 4.21 0.67 -26.63
C ALA A 394 3.80 1.88 -27.47
N SER A 395 3.45 1.65 -28.74
CA SER A 395 3.06 2.72 -29.69
C SER A 395 1.82 3.51 -29.25
N ASP A 396 0.97 2.92 -28.42
CA ASP A 396 -0.22 3.57 -27.84
C ASP A 396 0.04 4.25 -26.48
N GLY A 397 1.32 4.24 -26.01
CA GLY A 397 1.75 4.83 -24.75
C GLY A 397 1.69 3.88 -23.56
N GLU A 398 1.26 2.61 -23.73
CA GLU A 398 1.16 1.65 -22.63
C GLU A 398 2.54 1.21 -22.13
N ILE A 399 2.72 1.18 -20.83
CA ILE A 399 3.92 0.65 -20.18
C ILE A 399 3.88 -0.87 -20.25
N LEU A 400 4.92 -1.45 -20.84
CA LEU A 400 5.12 -2.89 -20.93
C LEU A 400 6.30 -3.30 -20.05
N VAL A 401 6.12 -4.39 -19.29
CA VAL A 401 7.12 -4.86 -18.33
C VAL A 401 7.50 -6.31 -18.60
N LYS A 402 8.80 -6.62 -18.50
CA LYS A 402 9.33 -7.98 -18.57
C LYS A 402 10.40 -8.20 -17.51
N GLY A 403 10.39 -9.35 -16.86
CA GLY A 403 11.37 -9.68 -15.81
C GLY A 403 10.93 -10.81 -14.91
N ALA A 404 11.84 -11.27 -14.05
CA ALA A 404 11.59 -12.39 -13.15
C ALA A 404 10.54 -12.08 -12.06
N SER A 405 10.21 -10.81 -11.82
CA SER A 405 9.18 -10.39 -10.85
C SER A 405 7.76 -10.38 -11.43
N VAL A 406 7.59 -10.57 -12.74
CA VAL A 406 6.27 -10.59 -13.39
C VAL A 406 5.55 -11.88 -13.02
N MET A 407 4.26 -11.79 -12.71
CA MET A 407 3.39 -12.90 -12.30
C MET A 407 3.40 -14.09 -13.26
N ALA A 408 3.06 -15.26 -12.73
CA ALA A 408 2.83 -16.45 -13.55
C ALA A 408 1.53 -16.37 -14.37
N GLY A 409 0.54 -15.62 -13.90
CA GLY A 409 -0.76 -15.41 -14.54
C GLY A 409 -1.87 -15.14 -13.53
N TYR A 410 -3.11 -15.20 -13.99
CA TYR A 410 -4.30 -15.09 -13.12
C TYR A 410 -4.84 -16.47 -12.77
N TYR A 411 -5.11 -16.69 -11.49
CA TYR A 411 -5.58 -17.95 -10.94
C TYR A 411 -6.87 -18.41 -11.61
N GLN A 412 -6.86 -19.62 -12.19
CA GLN A 412 -7.99 -20.23 -12.90
C GLN A 412 -8.62 -19.32 -13.99
N ASN A 413 -7.80 -18.46 -14.64
CA ASN A 413 -8.28 -17.56 -15.67
C ASN A 413 -7.26 -17.42 -16.80
N GLU A 414 -7.19 -18.44 -17.66
CA GLU A 414 -6.27 -18.47 -18.81
C GLU A 414 -6.56 -17.35 -19.82
N GLN A 415 -7.82 -17.02 -20.06
CA GLN A 415 -8.19 -15.98 -20.99
C GLN A 415 -7.65 -14.61 -20.55
N ALA A 416 -7.85 -14.27 -19.27
CA ALA A 416 -7.30 -13.03 -18.73
C ALA A 416 -5.76 -13.05 -18.70
N THR A 417 -5.18 -14.21 -18.44
CA THR A 417 -3.71 -14.38 -18.48
C THR A 417 -3.18 -14.11 -19.89
N LYS A 418 -3.72 -14.76 -20.92
CA LYS A 418 -3.32 -14.52 -22.32
C LYS A 418 -3.50 -13.05 -22.73
N ALA A 419 -4.61 -12.44 -22.34
CA ALA A 419 -4.89 -11.02 -22.64
C ALA A 419 -3.90 -10.04 -21.96
N ALA A 420 -3.35 -10.43 -20.81
CA ALA A 420 -2.41 -9.60 -20.05
C ALA A 420 -0.99 -9.56 -20.63
N PHE A 421 -0.66 -10.45 -21.55
CA PHE A 421 0.65 -10.50 -22.18
C PHE A 421 0.56 -10.17 -23.67
N SER A 422 1.63 -9.61 -24.23
CA SER A 422 1.83 -9.49 -25.66
C SER A 422 2.37 -10.81 -26.23
N GLU A 423 2.33 -10.97 -27.55
CA GLU A 423 2.84 -12.17 -28.24
C GLU A 423 4.32 -12.45 -27.97
N ASP A 424 5.13 -11.40 -27.77
CA ASP A 424 6.56 -11.45 -27.41
C ASP A 424 6.82 -11.54 -25.89
N GLY A 425 5.77 -11.80 -25.09
CA GLY A 425 5.84 -12.13 -23.67
C GLY A 425 6.03 -10.94 -22.74
N TRP A 426 5.70 -9.71 -23.16
CA TRP A 426 5.67 -8.55 -22.27
C TRP A 426 4.31 -8.45 -21.54
N PHE A 427 4.38 -8.19 -20.26
CA PHE A 427 3.21 -7.92 -19.46
C PHE A 427 2.69 -6.50 -19.77
N LYS A 428 1.40 -6.40 -20.07
CA LYS A 428 0.67 -5.14 -20.33
C LYS A 428 0.15 -4.61 -19.02
N THR A 429 0.69 -3.48 -18.56
CA THR A 429 0.34 -2.95 -17.24
C THR A 429 -1.05 -2.31 -17.19
N GLY A 430 -1.55 -1.87 -18.34
CA GLY A 430 -2.74 -1.02 -18.43
C GLY A 430 -2.48 0.41 -17.96
N ASP A 431 -1.25 0.77 -17.65
CA ASP A 431 -0.84 2.13 -17.32
C ASP A 431 -0.14 2.78 -18.51
N LEU A 432 -0.35 4.08 -18.70
CA LEU A 432 0.32 4.90 -19.70
C LEU A 432 1.49 5.63 -19.08
N GLY A 433 2.58 5.78 -19.82
CA GLY A 433 3.76 6.45 -19.33
C GLY A 433 4.77 6.81 -20.38
N GLU A 434 5.85 7.43 -19.94
CA GLU A 434 6.97 7.89 -20.77
C GLU A 434 8.29 7.55 -20.09
N LEU A 435 9.31 7.22 -20.90
CA LEU A 435 10.69 7.11 -20.46
C LEU A 435 11.47 8.33 -20.96
N ASP A 436 12.08 9.08 -20.03
CA ASP A 436 12.95 10.19 -20.42
C ASP A 436 14.29 9.66 -20.99
N LYS A 437 15.08 10.55 -21.60
CA LYS A 437 16.40 10.21 -22.18
C LYS A 437 17.41 9.65 -21.17
N ARG A 438 17.16 9.86 -19.88
CA ARG A 438 18.00 9.34 -18.78
C ARG A 438 17.49 8.01 -18.23
N GLY A 439 16.35 7.50 -18.75
CA GLY A 439 15.71 6.24 -18.35
C GLY A 439 14.80 6.36 -17.12
N TYR A 440 14.34 7.57 -16.75
CA TYR A 440 13.34 7.74 -15.69
C TYR A 440 11.95 7.51 -16.26
N LEU A 441 11.14 6.74 -15.53
CA LEU A 441 9.76 6.44 -15.89
C LEU A 441 8.83 7.49 -15.27
N LYS A 442 7.98 8.08 -16.10
CA LYS A 442 6.88 8.97 -15.70
C LYS A 442 5.56 8.28 -15.98
N ILE A 443 4.67 8.23 -15.00
CA ILE A 443 3.31 7.70 -15.14
C ILE A 443 2.39 8.85 -15.58
N ILE A 444 1.58 8.60 -16.60
CA ILE A 444 0.61 9.58 -17.15
C ILE A 444 -0.80 9.27 -16.62
N GLY A 445 -1.14 7.99 -16.47
CA GLY A 445 -2.44 7.57 -15.96
C GLY A 445 -2.78 6.13 -16.34
N ARG A 446 -4.02 5.74 -16.09
CA ARG A 446 -4.55 4.43 -16.47
C ARG A 446 -5.17 4.48 -17.86
N LYS A 447 -4.82 3.51 -18.71
CA LYS A 447 -5.35 3.40 -20.07
C LYS A 447 -6.89 3.31 -20.10
N LYS A 448 -7.47 2.59 -19.14
CA LYS A 448 -8.93 2.43 -18.98
C LYS A 448 -9.64 3.66 -18.44
N ASP A 449 -8.92 4.49 -17.70
CA ASP A 449 -9.48 5.65 -17.03
C ASP A 449 -9.37 6.92 -17.90
N ILE A 450 -8.59 6.85 -18.99
CA ILE A 450 -8.49 7.96 -19.94
C ILE A 450 -9.87 8.27 -20.54
N ILE A 451 -10.31 9.49 -20.33
CA ILE A 451 -11.55 10.01 -20.89
C ILE A 451 -11.30 10.40 -22.34
N VAL A 452 -12.06 9.80 -23.25
CA VAL A 452 -12.05 10.20 -24.67
C VAL A 452 -13.24 11.12 -24.93
N LEU A 453 -12.95 12.38 -25.13
CA LEU A 453 -13.99 13.37 -25.44
C LEU A 453 -14.60 13.11 -26.84
N SER A 454 -15.82 13.60 -27.07
CA SER A 454 -16.48 13.51 -28.38
C SER A 454 -15.67 14.20 -29.50
N THR A 455 -14.73 15.05 -29.15
CA THR A 455 -13.77 15.71 -30.06
C THR A 455 -12.57 14.82 -30.42
N GLY A 456 -12.49 13.59 -29.87
CA GLY A 456 -11.35 12.68 -30.02
C GLY A 456 -10.15 13.01 -29.13
N LYS A 457 -10.18 14.10 -28.35
CA LYS A 457 -9.13 14.45 -27.41
C LYS A 457 -9.16 13.54 -26.19
N LYS A 458 -7.97 13.15 -25.71
CA LYS A 458 -7.79 12.29 -24.52
C LYS A 458 -7.47 13.16 -23.32
N VAL A 459 -8.11 12.86 -22.19
CA VAL A 459 -7.89 13.54 -20.91
C VAL A 459 -7.53 12.50 -19.86
N SER A 460 -6.46 12.71 -19.12
CA SER A 460 -6.15 11.92 -17.93
C SER A 460 -6.90 12.51 -16.73
N PRO A 461 -7.93 11.83 -16.19
CA PRO A 461 -8.66 12.36 -15.04
C PRO A 461 -7.75 12.57 -13.83
N ALA A 462 -6.79 11.67 -13.62
CA ALA A 462 -5.86 11.74 -12.51
C ALA A 462 -5.03 13.05 -12.48
N LEU A 463 -4.59 13.54 -13.65
CA LEU A 463 -3.87 14.81 -13.74
C LEU A 463 -4.76 16.01 -13.41
N VAL A 464 -6.02 15.96 -13.84
CA VAL A 464 -6.98 17.04 -13.55
C VAL A 464 -7.34 17.04 -12.07
N GLU A 465 -7.60 15.86 -11.50
CA GLU A 465 -7.91 15.67 -10.08
C GLU A 465 -6.74 16.11 -9.20
N GLU A 466 -5.51 15.71 -9.53
CA GLU A 466 -4.31 16.18 -8.83
C GLU A 466 -4.21 17.71 -8.85
N GLY A 467 -4.50 18.34 -9.99
CA GLY A 467 -4.53 19.80 -10.09
C GLY A 467 -5.58 20.44 -9.20
N LEU A 468 -6.78 19.87 -9.15
CA LEU A 468 -7.88 20.35 -8.30
C LEU A 468 -7.59 20.17 -6.81
N GLU A 469 -7.06 19.03 -6.42
CA GLU A 469 -6.79 18.67 -5.02
C GLU A 469 -5.57 19.39 -4.42
N LYS A 470 -4.78 20.11 -5.22
CA LYS A 470 -3.77 21.07 -4.73
C LYS A 470 -4.40 22.31 -4.10
N ASN A 471 -5.66 22.59 -4.40
CA ASN A 471 -6.37 23.72 -3.80
C ASN A 471 -6.79 23.39 -2.37
N VAL A 472 -6.43 24.26 -1.42
CA VAL A 472 -6.67 24.07 0.04
C VAL A 472 -8.14 23.87 0.41
N TYR A 473 -9.06 24.28 -0.46
CA TYR A 473 -10.51 24.14 -0.23
C TYR A 473 -11.10 22.86 -0.83
N ILE A 474 -10.31 22.05 -1.54
CA ILE A 474 -10.76 20.80 -2.19
C ILE A 474 -10.11 19.59 -1.54
N SER A 475 -10.90 18.79 -0.84
CA SER A 475 -10.43 17.56 -0.16
C SER A 475 -10.35 16.36 -1.10
N GLN A 476 -11.35 16.21 -1.99
CA GLN A 476 -11.41 15.10 -2.96
C GLN A 476 -12.08 15.58 -4.24
N SER A 477 -11.66 15.02 -5.36
CA SER A 477 -12.27 15.28 -6.66
C SER A 477 -12.44 14.01 -7.48
N LEU A 478 -13.40 14.00 -8.40
CA LEU A 478 -13.63 12.93 -9.37
C LEU A 478 -14.02 13.53 -10.71
N VAL A 479 -13.18 13.34 -11.72
CA VAL A 479 -13.38 13.89 -13.06
C VAL A 479 -14.00 12.83 -13.98
N PHE A 480 -15.01 13.22 -14.74
CA PHE A 480 -15.73 12.36 -15.69
C PHE A 480 -16.10 13.14 -16.96
N GLY A 481 -16.48 12.45 -18.04
CA GLY A 481 -16.83 13.11 -19.31
C GLY A 481 -16.66 12.25 -20.54
N GLU A 482 -16.63 10.91 -20.39
CA GLU A 482 -16.50 9.98 -21.52
C GLU A 482 -17.54 10.24 -22.60
N GLY A 483 -17.09 10.42 -23.85
CA GLY A 483 -17.95 10.73 -25.00
C GLY A 483 -18.62 12.11 -24.96
N LYS A 484 -18.33 12.97 -23.96
CA LYS A 484 -18.88 14.33 -23.84
C LYS A 484 -17.98 15.37 -24.52
N LYS A 485 -18.49 16.59 -24.73
CA LYS A 485 -17.71 17.68 -25.33
C LYS A 485 -16.61 18.22 -24.42
N PHE A 486 -16.75 18.05 -23.09
CA PHE A 486 -15.85 18.52 -22.05
C PHE A 486 -15.95 17.62 -20.82
N THR A 487 -14.98 17.73 -19.91
CA THR A 487 -14.98 17.07 -18.62
C THR A 487 -15.73 17.87 -17.57
N ALA A 488 -16.28 17.16 -16.59
CA ALA A 488 -16.90 17.72 -15.39
C ALA A 488 -16.31 17.05 -14.13
N ALA A 489 -16.44 17.70 -12.97
CA ALA A 489 -15.90 17.21 -11.72
C ALA A 489 -16.96 17.13 -10.61
N LEU A 490 -16.89 16.08 -9.79
CA LEU A 490 -17.45 16.06 -8.45
C LEU A 490 -16.39 16.61 -7.49
N ILE A 491 -16.77 17.52 -6.62
CA ILE A 491 -15.86 18.19 -5.67
C ILE A 491 -16.35 17.96 -4.26
N VAL A 492 -15.48 17.44 -3.41
CA VAL A 492 -15.70 17.39 -1.96
C VAL A 492 -14.86 18.51 -1.33
N PRO A 493 -15.50 19.48 -0.66
CA PRO A 493 -14.78 20.57 0.01
C PRO A 493 -13.93 20.08 1.18
N GLU A 494 -12.81 20.76 1.44
CA GLU A 494 -12.16 20.71 2.74
C GLU A 494 -12.97 21.56 3.72
N TRP A 495 -13.87 20.90 4.43
CA TRP A 495 -14.91 21.56 5.21
C TRP A 495 -14.38 22.43 6.34
N GLU A 496 -13.24 22.14 6.91
CA GLU A 496 -12.63 22.96 7.97
C GLU A 496 -12.24 24.32 7.42
N GLU A 497 -11.63 24.38 6.24
CA GLU A 497 -11.24 25.59 5.55
C GLU A 497 -12.47 26.38 5.06
N VAL A 498 -13.47 25.68 4.53
CA VAL A 498 -14.72 26.29 4.07
C VAL A 498 -15.48 26.91 5.25
N PHE A 499 -15.58 26.24 6.39
CA PHE A 499 -16.20 26.79 7.60
C PHE A 499 -15.47 28.02 8.15
N GLY A 500 -14.14 28.06 7.99
CA GLY A 500 -13.34 29.23 8.34
C GLY A 500 -13.76 30.49 7.56
N LYS A 501 -14.20 30.31 6.29
CA LYS A 501 -14.55 31.42 5.38
C LYS A 501 -16.05 31.74 5.34
N PHE A 502 -16.92 30.73 5.38
CA PHE A 502 -18.37 30.85 5.21
C PHE A 502 -19.15 30.71 6.53
N GLY A 503 -18.45 30.45 7.64
CA GLY A 503 -19.07 30.17 8.94
C GLY A 503 -19.58 28.73 9.05
N LYS A 504 -19.80 28.28 10.29
CA LYS A 504 -20.30 26.93 10.60
C LYS A 504 -21.80 26.85 10.29
N LYS A 505 -22.14 26.35 9.12
CA LYS A 505 -23.50 25.98 8.69
C LYS A 505 -23.54 24.47 8.40
N SER A 506 -24.74 23.91 8.17
CA SER A 506 -24.80 22.52 7.72
C SER A 506 -24.16 22.38 6.33
N LYS A 507 -23.43 21.30 6.10
CA LYS A 507 -22.79 21.01 4.79
C LYS A 507 -23.83 21.00 3.67
N THR A 508 -25.01 20.46 3.94
CA THR A 508 -26.13 20.39 2.98
C THR A 508 -26.68 21.78 2.59
N GLU A 509 -26.74 22.70 3.54
CA GLU A 509 -27.14 24.10 3.26
C GLU A 509 -26.06 24.83 2.47
N LEU A 510 -24.79 24.64 2.83
CA LEU A 510 -23.67 25.29 2.14
C LEU A 510 -23.55 24.84 0.68
N VAL A 511 -23.76 23.57 0.36
CA VAL A 511 -23.70 23.11 -1.03
C VAL A 511 -24.81 23.68 -1.93
N GLN A 512 -25.84 24.31 -1.37
CA GLN A 512 -26.89 25.00 -2.08
C GLN A 512 -26.67 26.54 -2.11
N ASP A 513 -25.64 27.04 -1.42
CA ASP A 513 -25.36 28.47 -1.34
C ASP A 513 -24.65 28.95 -2.63
N GLU A 514 -25.28 29.87 -3.37
CA GLU A 514 -24.72 30.43 -4.59
C GLU A 514 -23.36 31.10 -4.39
N LYS A 515 -23.12 31.68 -3.19
CA LYS A 515 -21.81 32.26 -2.86
C LYS A 515 -20.72 31.20 -2.77
N LEU A 516 -21.04 30.04 -2.24
CA LEU A 516 -20.09 28.92 -2.23
C LEU A 516 -19.82 28.41 -3.65
N HIS A 517 -20.86 28.29 -4.48
CA HIS A 517 -20.70 27.88 -5.88
C HIS A 517 -19.81 28.86 -6.65
N HIS A 518 -20.06 30.16 -6.56
CA HIS A 518 -19.24 31.17 -7.22
C HIS A 518 -17.79 31.19 -6.71
N PHE A 519 -17.61 30.94 -5.41
CA PHE A 519 -16.28 30.78 -4.83
C PHE A 519 -15.54 29.59 -5.43
N PHE A 520 -16.16 28.39 -5.45
CA PHE A 520 -15.55 27.21 -6.04
C PHE A 520 -15.33 27.31 -7.55
N GLU A 521 -16.17 28.03 -8.29
CA GLU A 521 -15.96 28.30 -9.72
C GLU A 521 -14.61 29.01 -9.97
N LYS A 522 -14.29 30.00 -9.13
CA LYS A 522 -13.00 30.68 -9.17
C LYS A 522 -11.86 29.73 -8.75
N GLU A 523 -11.98 29.10 -7.61
CA GLU A 523 -10.92 28.21 -7.07
C GLU A 523 -10.60 27.04 -8.03
N ILE A 524 -11.61 26.46 -8.68
CA ILE A 524 -11.45 25.40 -9.69
C ILE A 524 -10.79 25.96 -10.95
N THR A 525 -11.14 27.16 -11.38
CA THR A 525 -10.52 27.80 -12.55
C THR A 525 -9.04 28.05 -12.32
N ASP A 526 -8.70 28.61 -11.15
CA ASP A 526 -7.31 28.92 -10.77
C ASP A 526 -6.48 27.63 -10.62
N ALA A 527 -7.05 26.57 -10.00
CA ALA A 527 -6.39 25.30 -9.82
C ALA A 527 -6.03 24.58 -11.14
N GLN A 528 -6.74 24.87 -12.21
CA GLN A 528 -6.57 24.27 -13.54
C GLN A 528 -5.79 25.15 -14.54
N GLU A 529 -5.22 26.27 -14.11
CA GLU A 529 -4.58 27.24 -15.03
C GLU A 529 -3.46 26.59 -15.86
N HIS A 530 -2.73 25.64 -15.27
CA HIS A 530 -1.62 24.92 -15.90
C HIS A 530 -2.05 23.83 -16.90
N LEU A 531 -3.35 23.48 -16.96
CA LEU A 531 -3.88 22.43 -17.84
C LEU A 531 -4.26 22.97 -19.22
N ALA A 532 -4.20 22.10 -20.23
CA ALA A 532 -4.70 22.43 -21.56
C ALA A 532 -6.23 22.61 -21.53
N GLU A 533 -6.76 23.47 -22.41
CA GLU A 533 -8.19 23.84 -22.41
C GLU A 533 -9.17 22.66 -22.52
N HIS A 534 -8.77 21.57 -23.17
CA HIS A 534 -9.61 20.38 -23.28
C HIS A 534 -9.55 19.46 -22.06
N GLU A 535 -8.55 19.62 -21.18
CA GLU A 535 -8.39 18.87 -19.94
C GLU A 535 -9.20 19.49 -18.80
N LYS A 536 -9.42 20.80 -18.85
CA LYS A 536 -10.11 21.55 -17.79
C LYS A 536 -11.55 21.08 -17.60
N ALA A 537 -11.91 20.77 -16.36
CA ALA A 537 -13.31 20.50 -15.97
C ALA A 537 -14.12 21.81 -16.13
N LYS A 538 -15.08 21.80 -17.06
CA LYS A 538 -15.89 22.98 -17.38
C LYS A 538 -17.15 23.09 -16.51
N LYS A 539 -17.52 22.05 -15.80
CA LYS A 539 -18.65 22.01 -14.86
C LYS A 539 -18.26 21.23 -13.63
N PHE A 540 -18.90 21.52 -12.52
CA PHE A 540 -18.69 20.80 -11.28
C PHE A 540 -19.95 20.69 -10.44
N ILE A 541 -19.94 19.74 -9.50
CA ILE A 541 -20.98 19.56 -8.47
C ILE A 541 -20.25 19.44 -7.14
N ILE A 542 -20.69 20.22 -6.14
CA ILE A 542 -20.17 20.16 -4.77
C ILE A 542 -20.95 19.09 -4.00
N LEU A 543 -20.22 18.20 -3.34
CA LEU A 543 -20.79 17.12 -2.54
C LEU A 543 -20.61 17.40 -1.04
N PRO A 544 -21.65 17.16 -0.20
CA PRO A 544 -21.55 17.37 1.24
C PRO A 544 -20.76 16.28 1.99
N HIS A 545 -20.59 15.11 1.36
CA HIS A 545 -19.98 13.93 1.97
C HIS A 545 -18.74 13.50 1.21
N GLU A 546 -17.74 13.00 1.94
CA GLU A 546 -16.52 12.43 1.37
C GLU A 546 -16.82 11.15 0.59
N PHE A 547 -15.97 10.84 -0.38
CA PHE A 547 -15.94 9.52 -1.00
C PHE A 547 -15.48 8.51 0.03
N SER A 548 -16.18 7.41 0.17
CA SER A 548 -15.84 6.34 1.09
C SER A 548 -16.11 4.95 0.48
N ILE A 549 -15.64 3.92 1.18
CA ILE A 549 -15.92 2.53 0.80
C ILE A 549 -17.39 2.22 1.07
N GLU A 550 -17.95 2.76 2.15
CA GLU A 550 -19.32 2.54 2.60
C GLU A 550 -20.34 3.11 1.60
N ASN A 551 -20.07 4.29 1.04
CA ASN A 551 -20.95 4.89 0.02
C ASN A 551 -20.65 4.37 -1.40
N GLY A 552 -19.71 3.42 -1.53
CA GLY A 552 -19.39 2.75 -2.78
C GLY A 552 -18.55 3.59 -3.77
N MET A 553 -18.15 4.80 -3.42
CA MET A 553 -17.35 5.68 -4.30
C MET A 553 -15.86 5.36 -4.29
N LEU A 554 -15.38 4.65 -3.28
CA LEU A 554 -14.02 4.14 -3.22
C LEU A 554 -13.98 2.61 -3.29
N THR A 555 -12.89 2.09 -3.85
CA THR A 555 -12.54 0.69 -3.73
C THR A 555 -12.00 0.42 -2.31
N PRO A 556 -11.90 -0.86 -1.87
CA PRO A 556 -11.25 -1.21 -0.60
C PRO A 556 -9.79 -0.73 -0.48
N THR A 557 -9.15 -0.42 -1.60
CA THR A 557 -7.81 0.16 -1.68
C THR A 557 -7.82 1.69 -1.82
N LEU A 558 -8.94 2.32 -1.45
CA LEU A 558 -9.17 3.77 -1.46
C LEU A 558 -9.00 4.45 -2.83
N LYS A 559 -9.18 3.71 -3.93
CA LYS A 559 -9.17 4.28 -5.28
C LYS A 559 -10.59 4.67 -5.70
N PRO A 560 -10.79 5.83 -6.35
CA PRO A 560 -12.09 6.23 -6.86
C PRO A 560 -12.68 5.18 -7.82
N ARG A 561 -13.98 4.94 -7.69
CA ARG A 561 -14.75 4.15 -8.66
C ARG A 561 -15.38 5.10 -9.67
N ARG A 562 -14.91 5.02 -10.91
CA ARG A 562 -15.42 5.80 -12.04
C ARG A 562 -16.58 5.12 -12.73
#